data_04e65a04b9e47784af57091056a728c6
#
_entry.id   04e65a04b9e47784af57091056a728c6
#
_cell.length_a   1.000
_cell.length_b   1.000
_cell.length_c   1.000
_cell.angle_alpha   90.00
_cell.angle_beta   90.00
_cell.angle_gamma   90.00
#
_symmetry.space_group_name_H-M   'P 1'
#
loop_
_entity.id
_entity.type
_entity.pdbx_description
1 polymer ?
#
loop_
_entity_poly.entity_id
_entity_poly.type
_entity_poly.pdbx_seq_one_letter_code
_entity_poly.pdbx_strand_id
1 'polypeptide(L)'
;LAEAVFFWGKVMDANQAQSAGQFPESLDRKANFPPGTIELASAKMCTAQQPQAVITNYLNLLQKVLNGDTGIIHENEIGPVEGIDTLQSIGAQSHLSSLGKQALGSLAVIRLNGGLGSSMGMPTAKSLLPVRGTLTFNDLMIRQLECLRKETGHNVPLIHMTSFRTDEDINLVMQQAAYCNPEDLPVTFRQHQHLKIYLDDLSPAQESRDDLNWNPPGHGDIYAALLATGIAQKLIDAGKRWLFVANSDNLGATVAPEILGYMIHYRCPFLMETCRRTEADKKGGHLAKNKSNDRLILREVAQAPTIEGEVIPEFGNIGRYHQFNTNSIWLDLQSVVKIAALHDGCIPLPLIRNIKPVDTEDPSSRKVIQIETAMGAAIESFPGARALEVPRGRFMPVKHNSDLLLVRSDWFRENADGTISQHESTGGAPPPTISLDPRFFSMFGDFSSRVLHPPSLVHAKSLKVIGNWQFKEPVIIRGHVVLETQNQERGQTPDLVTQELVDKANRN
;
A
#
# COMPACT_ATOMS: atom_id res chain seq x y z
N LEU A 1 -7.25 -29.31 -8.12
CA LEU A 1 -8.14 -28.15 -8.38
C LEU A 1 -9.58 -28.46 -8.00
N ALA A 2 -10.16 -29.56 -8.46
CA ALA A 2 -11.54 -29.96 -8.12
C ALA A 2 -11.73 -30.23 -6.62
N GLU A 3 -10.75 -30.85 -5.96
CA GLU A 3 -10.80 -31.12 -4.52
C GLU A 3 -10.68 -29.85 -3.66
N ALA A 4 -9.86 -28.87 -4.07
CA ALA A 4 -9.75 -27.58 -3.38
C ALA A 4 -11.02 -26.73 -3.54
N VAL A 5 -11.64 -26.74 -4.71
CA VAL A 5 -12.92 -26.06 -4.98
C VAL A 5 -14.07 -26.72 -4.22
N PHE A 6 -14.04 -28.06 -4.08
CA PHE A 6 -15.05 -28.79 -3.32
C PHE A 6 -14.96 -28.53 -1.80
N PHE A 7 -13.75 -28.32 -1.30
CA PHE A 7 -13.53 -27.93 0.10
C PHE A 7 -14.07 -26.52 0.38
N TRP A 8 -13.87 -25.59 -0.55
CA TRP A 8 -14.39 -24.21 -0.44
C TRP A 8 -15.91 -24.14 -0.58
N GLY A 9 -16.52 -24.90 -1.46
CA GLY A 9 -17.97 -25.01 -1.56
C GLY A 9 -18.61 -25.49 -0.25
N LYS A 10 -17.95 -26.40 0.48
CA LYS A 10 -18.42 -26.84 1.80
C LYS A 10 -18.22 -25.79 2.90
N VAL A 11 -17.18 -24.93 2.80
CA VAL A 11 -16.96 -23.83 3.77
C VAL A 11 -17.97 -22.69 3.52
N MET A 12 -18.41 -22.48 2.29
CA MET A 12 -19.40 -21.44 1.96
C MET A 12 -20.85 -21.87 2.26
N ASP A 13 -21.18 -23.17 2.19
CA ASP A 13 -22.49 -23.69 2.58
C ASP A 13 -22.71 -23.77 4.11
N ALA A 14 -21.65 -23.55 4.90
CA ALA A 14 -21.73 -23.48 6.37
C ALA A 14 -22.35 -22.18 6.91
N ASN A 15 -23.03 -21.40 6.10
CA ASN A 15 -23.81 -20.22 6.51
C ASN A 15 -25.11 -20.57 7.28
N GLN A 16 -25.21 -21.74 7.87
CA GLN A 16 -26.22 -22.05 8.90
C GLN A 16 -25.58 -21.89 10.28
N ALA A 17 -25.65 -20.67 10.78
CA ALA A 17 -25.32 -20.32 12.14
C ALA A 17 -26.14 -21.15 13.11
N GLN A 18 -25.48 -21.92 13.94
CA GLN A 18 -25.82 -22.17 15.34
C GLN A 18 -24.89 -23.25 15.92
N SER A 19 -23.68 -22.83 16.27
CA SER A 19 -23.00 -23.33 17.46
C SER A 19 -21.77 -22.45 17.68
N ALA A 20 -21.70 -21.81 18.83
CA ALA A 20 -20.45 -21.21 19.29
C ALA A 20 -19.40 -22.32 19.25
N GLY A 21 -18.46 -22.25 18.29
CA GLY A 21 -17.41 -23.23 18.13
C GLY A 21 -16.63 -23.35 19.43
N GLN A 22 -16.48 -24.58 19.91
CA GLN A 22 -15.60 -24.89 21.03
C GLN A 22 -14.19 -24.49 20.63
N PHE A 23 -13.66 -23.44 21.28
CA PHE A 23 -12.25 -23.07 21.19
C PHE A 23 -11.37 -24.18 21.75
N PRO A 24 -10.15 -24.39 21.20
CA PRO A 24 -9.23 -25.40 21.78
C PRO A 24 -8.97 -25.09 23.27
N GLU A 25 -9.12 -26.07 24.14
CA GLU A 25 -8.96 -25.96 25.61
C GLU A 25 -7.55 -25.58 26.11
N SER A 26 -6.58 -25.29 25.23
CA SER A 26 -5.18 -25.11 25.59
C SER A 26 -4.72 -23.62 25.68
N LEU A 27 -5.63 -22.67 25.85
CA LEU A 27 -5.30 -21.27 26.04
C LEU A 27 -5.01 -20.98 27.52
N ASP A 28 -3.80 -21.32 27.95
CA ASP A 28 -3.35 -21.14 29.32
C ASP A 28 -3.11 -19.69 29.70
N ARG A 29 -3.73 -19.26 30.78
CA ARG A 29 -3.90 -17.91 31.32
C ARG A 29 -2.59 -17.32 31.81
N LYS A 30 -1.98 -16.35 31.10
CA LYS A 30 -0.87 -15.54 31.66
C LYS A 30 -0.96 -14.03 31.43
N ALA A 31 -2.01 -13.49 30.84
CA ALA A 31 -2.15 -12.06 30.66
C ALA A 31 -3.22 -11.46 31.59
N ASN A 32 -2.93 -10.32 32.19
CA ASN A 32 -3.86 -9.51 32.98
C ASN A 32 -4.82 -8.74 32.02
N PHE A 33 -5.72 -9.44 31.35
CA PHE A 33 -6.77 -8.84 30.54
C PHE A 33 -8.16 -9.27 31.09
N PRO A 34 -9.23 -8.50 30.84
CA PRO A 34 -10.56 -8.79 31.38
C PRO A 34 -11.04 -10.18 30.92
N PRO A 35 -11.59 -10.98 31.83
CA PRO A 35 -12.25 -12.24 31.45
C PRO A 35 -13.31 -11.97 30.38
N GLY A 36 -13.38 -12.83 29.34
CA GLY A 36 -14.36 -12.69 28.27
C GLY A 36 -13.93 -11.72 27.14
N THR A 37 -12.68 -11.21 27.11
CA THR A 37 -12.19 -10.35 26.03
C THR A 37 -12.29 -10.99 24.66
N ILE A 38 -11.90 -12.27 24.52
CA ILE A 38 -11.97 -13.02 23.26
C ILE A 38 -13.43 -13.22 22.83
N GLU A 39 -14.29 -13.64 23.75
CA GLU A 39 -15.70 -13.88 23.51
C GLU A 39 -16.43 -12.60 23.10
N LEU A 40 -16.12 -11.47 23.77
CA LEU A 40 -16.69 -10.17 23.43
C LEU A 40 -16.21 -9.71 22.06
N ALA A 41 -14.93 -9.84 21.77
CA ALA A 41 -14.38 -9.51 20.45
C ALA A 41 -15.02 -10.36 19.34
N SER A 42 -15.14 -11.67 19.56
CA SER A 42 -15.83 -12.59 18.65
C SER A 42 -17.28 -12.18 18.41
N ALA A 43 -18.02 -11.91 19.46
CA ALA A 43 -19.44 -11.51 19.39
C ALA A 43 -19.60 -10.20 18.60
N LYS A 44 -18.75 -9.18 18.84
CA LYS A 44 -18.77 -7.93 18.09
C LYS A 44 -18.45 -8.13 16.60
N MET A 45 -17.43 -8.94 16.27
CA MET A 45 -17.07 -9.25 14.90
C MET A 45 -18.20 -10.01 14.17
N CYS A 46 -18.87 -10.95 14.85
CA CYS A 46 -20.04 -11.64 14.31
C CYS A 46 -21.22 -10.67 14.08
N THR A 47 -21.48 -9.77 15.02
CA THR A 47 -22.55 -8.76 14.88
C THR A 47 -22.26 -7.81 13.70
N ALA A 48 -20.99 -7.49 13.47
CA ALA A 48 -20.52 -6.71 12.31
C ALA A 48 -20.47 -7.56 11.02
N GLN A 49 -21.01 -8.77 11.03
CA GLN A 49 -21.10 -9.68 9.87
C GLN A 49 -19.75 -9.95 9.18
N GLN A 50 -18.66 -9.97 9.96
CA GLN A 50 -17.38 -10.37 9.40
C GLN A 50 -17.36 -11.88 9.07
N PRO A 51 -16.72 -12.29 7.95
CA PRO A 51 -16.61 -13.72 7.60
C PRO A 51 -15.90 -14.52 8.68
N GLN A 52 -16.30 -15.79 8.88
CA GLN A 52 -15.76 -16.65 9.95
C GLN A 52 -14.22 -16.78 9.86
N ALA A 53 -13.66 -16.94 8.66
CA ALA A 53 -12.21 -17.03 8.49
C ALA A 53 -11.49 -15.75 8.96
N VAL A 54 -12.08 -14.57 8.70
CA VAL A 54 -11.56 -13.28 9.16
C VAL A 54 -11.63 -13.16 10.68
N ILE A 55 -12.75 -13.58 11.28
CA ILE A 55 -12.92 -13.60 12.74
C ILE A 55 -11.85 -14.51 13.37
N THR A 56 -11.69 -15.72 12.86
CA THR A 56 -10.69 -16.68 13.36
C THR A 56 -9.27 -16.10 13.26
N ASN A 57 -8.91 -15.53 12.11
CA ASN A 57 -7.61 -14.91 11.93
C ASN A 57 -7.38 -13.73 12.89
N TYR A 58 -8.38 -12.85 13.03
CA TYR A 58 -8.32 -11.74 13.98
C TYR A 58 -8.14 -12.21 15.42
N LEU A 59 -8.90 -13.21 15.86
CA LEU A 59 -8.81 -13.75 17.21
C LEU A 59 -7.45 -14.42 17.47
N ASN A 60 -6.85 -15.07 16.47
CA ASN A 60 -5.49 -15.61 16.57
C ASN A 60 -4.45 -14.48 16.75
N LEU A 61 -4.59 -13.36 16.03
CA LEU A 61 -3.73 -12.19 16.20
C LEU A 61 -3.97 -11.50 17.55
N LEU A 62 -5.23 -11.37 17.97
CA LEU A 62 -5.60 -10.84 19.29
C LEU A 62 -4.98 -11.68 20.40
N GLN A 63 -5.06 -13.01 20.30
CA GLN A 63 -4.47 -13.92 21.29
C GLN A 63 -2.95 -13.69 21.40
N LYS A 64 -2.24 -13.45 20.30
CA LYS A 64 -0.82 -13.08 20.33
C LYS A 64 -0.60 -11.81 21.13
N VAL A 65 -1.43 -10.75 20.88
CA VAL A 65 -1.37 -9.50 21.63
C VAL A 65 -1.61 -9.72 23.13
N LEU A 66 -2.64 -10.52 23.49
CA LEU A 66 -2.97 -10.83 24.88
C LEU A 66 -1.88 -11.65 25.59
N ASN A 67 -1.12 -12.45 24.83
CA ASN A 67 0.05 -13.18 25.32
C ASN A 67 1.33 -12.32 25.38
N GLY A 68 1.23 -11.03 25.07
CA GLY A 68 2.36 -10.10 25.13
C GLY A 68 3.24 -10.06 23.87
N ASP A 69 2.82 -10.74 22.79
CA ASP A 69 3.53 -10.62 21.51
C ASP A 69 3.43 -9.18 21.00
N THR A 70 4.56 -8.59 20.74
CA THR A 70 4.68 -7.21 20.23
C THR A 70 4.79 -7.15 18.72
N GLY A 71 5.01 -8.27 18.05
CA GLY A 71 5.34 -8.34 16.63
C GLY A 71 6.74 -7.81 16.30
N ILE A 72 7.59 -7.52 17.31
CA ILE A 72 8.93 -6.99 17.11
C ILE A 72 9.85 -8.07 16.53
N ILE A 73 10.62 -7.69 15.51
CA ILE A 73 11.65 -8.51 14.87
C ILE A 73 13.02 -7.94 15.25
N HIS A 74 13.84 -8.73 15.96
CA HIS A 74 15.13 -8.28 16.44
C HIS A 74 16.25 -8.45 15.41
N GLU A 75 17.30 -7.61 15.51
CA GLU A 75 18.48 -7.62 14.61
C GLU A 75 19.25 -8.95 14.60
N ASN A 76 19.25 -9.68 15.71
CA ASN A 76 19.89 -10.97 15.83
C ASN A 76 19.15 -12.08 15.07
N GLU A 77 17.87 -11.90 14.77
CA GLU A 77 17.00 -12.87 14.06
C GLU A 77 17.12 -12.75 12.53
N ILE A 78 17.60 -11.60 12.03
CA ILE A 78 17.59 -11.28 10.60
C ILE A 78 18.97 -10.91 10.07
N GLY A 79 19.11 -11.04 8.75
CA GLY A 79 20.27 -10.63 7.97
C GLY A 79 19.88 -9.86 6.71
N PRO A 80 20.86 -9.24 6.03
CA PRO A 80 20.64 -8.60 4.74
C PRO A 80 20.28 -9.63 3.67
N VAL A 81 19.66 -9.15 2.60
CA VAL A 81 19.36 -9.96 1.41
C VAL A 81 20.30 -9.53 0.29
N GLU A 82 20.93 -10.52 -0.34
CA GLU A 82 21.84 -10.33 -1.45
C GLU A 82 21.47 -11.22 -2.64
N GLY A 83 22.00 -10.91 -3.83
CA GLY A 83 21.80 -11.73 -5.01
C GLY A 83 20.38 -11.70 -5.59
N ILE A 84 19.65 -10.58 -5.40
CA ILE A 84 18.33 -10.40 -5.99
C ILE A 84 18.47 -10.07 -7.48
N ASP A 85 17.70 -10.75 -8.33
CA ASP A 85 17.59 -10.43 -9.75
C ASP A 85 17.07 -9.00 -9.93
N THR A 86 17.49 -8.33 -11.00
CA THR A 86 17.02 -6.98 -11.33
C THR A 86 16.07 -7.01 -12.53
N LEU A 87 15.14 -6.06 -12.59
CA LEU A 87 14.26 -5.93 -13.77
C LEU A 87 15.08 -5.74 -15.05
N GLN A 88 16.21 -5.05 -14.97
CA GLN A 88 17.13 -4.90 -16.10
C GLN A 88 17.71 -6.23 -16.55
N SER A 89 18.16 -7.09 -15.61
CA SER A 89 18.75 -8.39 -15.91
C SER A 89 17.74 -9.36 -16.52
N ILE A 90 16.51 -9.36 -16.05
CA ILE A 90 15.45 -10.21 -16.61
C ILE A 90 14.90 -9.65 -17.94
N GLY A 91 14.86 -8.32 -18.10
CA GLY A 91 14.44 -7.65 -19.33
C GLY A 91 15.37 -7.92 -20.52
N ALA A 92 16.65 -8.18 -20.26
CA ALA A 92 17.61 -8.62 -21.27
C ALA A 92 17.32 -10.04 -21.79
N GLN A 93 16.47 -10.82 -21.10
CA GLN A 93 16.12 -12.19 -21.47
C GLN A 93 14.81 -12.18 -22.28
N SER A 94 14.93 -12.09 -23.61
CA SER A 94 13.78 -11.95 -24.53
C SER A 94 12.71 -13.04 -24.37
N HIS A 95 13.09 -14.25 -23.97
CA HIS A 95 12.15 -15.34 -23.74
C HIS A 95 11.19 -15.07 -22.57
N LEU A 96 11.64 -14.36 -21.51
CA LEU A 96 10.78 -13.99 -20.39
C LEU A 96 9.73 -12.96 -20.81
N SER A 97 10.14 -11.93 -21.57
CA SER A 97 9.20 -10.95 -22.12
C SER A 97 8.16 -11.62 -23.04
N SER A 98 8.61 -12.54 -23.89
CA SER A 98 7.70 -13.28 -24.78
C SER A 98 6.71 -14.15 -23.99
N LEU A 99 7.18 -14.88 -22.99
CA LEU A 99 6.36 -15.74 -22.14
C LEU A 99 5.31 -14.91 -21.37
N GLY A 100 5.72 -13.78 -20.82
CA GLY A 100 4.82 -12.87 -20.12
C GLY A 100 3.77 -12.24 -21.02
N LYS A 101 4.16 -11.78 -22.21
CA LYS A 101 3.19 -11.24 -23.20
C LYS A 101 2.12 -12.25 -23.57
N GLN A 102 2.48 -13.51 -23.79
CA GLN A 102 1.51 -14.58 -24.09
C GLN A 102 0.55 -14.86 -22.92
N ALA A 103 1.01 -14.63 -21.70
CA ALA A 103 0.25 -14.90 -20.50
C ALA A 103 -0.62 -13.72 -20.00
N LEU A 104 -0.55 -12.53 -20.62
CA LEU A 104 -1.29 -11.34 -20.19
C LEU A 104 -2.80 -11.58 -20.07
N GLY A 105 -3.38 -12.42 -20.91
CA GLY A 105 -4.80 -12.79 -20.81
C GLY A 105 -5.19 -13.47 -19.51
N SER A 106 -4.23 -14.07 -18.80
CA SER A 106 -4.44 -14.70 -17.48
C SER A 106 -4.04 -13.80 -16.29
N LEU A 107 -3.73 -12.52 -16.53
CA LEU A 107 -3.40 -11.52 -15.51
C LEU A 107 -4.65 -10.74 -15.10
N ALA A 108 -4.73 -10.39 -13.81
CA ALA A 108 -5.62 -9.35 -13.29
C ALA A 108 -4.79 -8.32 -12.49
N VAL A 109 -5.18 -7.06 -12.56
CA VAL A 109 -4.56 -5.96 -11.80
C VAL A 109 -5.47 -5.57 -10.64
N ILE A 110 -4.90 -5.54 -9.44
CA ILE A 110 -5.61 -5.11 -8.24
C ILE A 110 -4.92 -3.86 -7.70
N ARG A 111 -5.72 -2.83 -7.41
CA ARG A 111 -5.23 -1.60 -6.78
C ARG A 111 -5.77 -1.47 -5.37
N LEU A 112 -4.86 -1.30 -4.41
CA LEU A 112 -5.21 -1.06 -3.02
C LEU A 112 -5.71 0.37 -2.87
N ASN A 113 -6.99 0.53 -2.59
CA ASN A 113 -7.70 1.80 -2.59
C ASN A 113 -8.56 2.01 -1.32
N GLY A 114 -8.13 1.40 -0.21
CA GLY A 114 -8.83 1.49 1.08
C GLY A 114 -8.48 2.74 1.90
N GLY A 115 -7.45 3.49 1.53
CA GLY A 115 -6.97 4.65 2.27
C GLY A 115 -7.63 5.96 1.83
N LEU A 116 -8.05 6.76 2.82
CA LEU A 116 -8.40 8.16 2.61
C LEU A 116 -7.13 9.00 2.44
N GLY A 117 -7.24 10.13 1.75
CA GLY A 117 -6.18 11.13 1.69
C GLY A 117 -6.08 12.01 2.95
N SER A 118 -6.37 11.47 4.14
CA SER A 118 -6.49 12.25 5.39
C SER A 118 -5.22 13.00 5.77
N SER A 119 -4.02 12.45 5.48
CA SER A 119 -2.75 13.16 5.68
C SER A 119 -2.61 14.43 4.81
N MET A 120 -3.43 14.55 3.78
CA MET A 120 -3.52 15.70 2.88
C MET A 120 -4.84 16.46 3.03
N GLY A 121 -5.64 16.15 4.05
CA GLY A 121 -6.94 16.77 4.33
C GLY A 121 -8.05 16.41 3.34
N MET A 122 -7.92 15.28 2.65
CA MET A 122 -8.97 14.81 1.74
C MET A 122 -9.96 13.91 2.48
N PRO A 123 -11.28 14.14 2.33
CA PRO A 123 -12.30 13.27 2.90
C PRO A 123 -12.59 12.03 2.04
N THR A 124 -12.08 11.99 0.81
CA THR A 124 -12.35 10.97 -0.20
C THR A 124 -11.17 10.02 -0.40
N ALA A 125 -11.38 8.96 -1.21
CA ALA A 125 -10.32 8.05 -1.57
C ALA A 125 -9.14 8.78 -2.24
N LYS A 126 -7.92 8.46 -1.81
CA LYS A 126 -6.70 9.12 -2.28
C LYS A 126 -6.48 9.02 -3.79
N SER A 127 -6.95 7.94 -4.41
CA SER A 127 -6.85 7.75 -5.85
C SER A 127 -7.66 8.76 -6.68
N LEU A 128 -8.55 9.50 -6.04
CA LEU A 128 -9.34 10.57 -6.66
C LEU A 128 -8.64 11.93 -6.63
N LEU A 129 -7.41 11.97 -6.09
CA LEU A 129 -6.57 13.16 -6.12
C LEU A 129 -6.16 13.48 -7.57
N PRO A 130 -6.39 14.71 -8.08
CA PRO A 130 -5.89 15.12 -9.38
C PRO A 130 -4.35 15.19 -9.39
N VAL A 131 -3.70 14.54 -10.33
CA VAL A 131 -2.24 14.45 -10.44
C VAL A 131 -1.66 15.02 -11.73
N ARG A 132 -2.47 15.07 -12.82
CA ARG A 132 -2.09 15.69 -14.10
C ARG A 132 -3.27 16.51 -14.63
N GLY A 133 -3.19 17.84 -14.50
CA GLY A 133 -4.35 18.69 -14.79
C GLY A 133 -5.55 18.25 -13.96
N THR A 134 -6.62 17.82 -14.61
CA THR A 134 -7.83 17.26 -13.96
C THR A 134 -7.78 15.74 -13.79
N LEU A 135 -6.81 15.05 -14.42
CA LEU A 135 -6.71 13.59 -14.34
C LEU A 135 -6.27 13.14 -12.95
N THR A 136 -7.05 12.24 -12.38
CA THR A 136 -6.77 11.60 -11.08
C THR A 136 -5.83 10.40 -11.24
N PHE A 137 -5.37 9.84 -10.11
CA PHE A 137 -4.67 8.53 -10.14
C PHE A 137 -5.54 7.47 -10.81
N ASN A 138 -6.84 7.48 -10.49
CA ASN A 138 -7.79 6.50 -11.04
C ASN A 138 -7.90 6.61 -12.56
N ASP A 139 -8.02 7.82 -13.10
CA ASP A 139 -8.11 8.05 -14.54
C ASP A 139 -6.86 7.54 -15.28
N LEU A 140 -5.68 7.81 -14.72
CA LEU A 140 -4.42 7.34 -15.30
C LEU A 140 -4.29 5.82 -15.25
N MET A 141 -4.73 5.16 -14.16
CA MET A 141 -4.72 3.70 -14.07
C MET A 141 -5.66 3.06 -15.08
N ILE A 142 -6.86 3.61 -15.27
CA ILE A 142 -7.82 3.16 -16.30
C ILE A 142 -7.17 3.29 -17.69
N ARG A 143 -6.61 4.47 -18.00
CA ARG A 143 -5.97 4.74 -19.27
C ARG A 143 -4.81 3.79 -19.57
N GLN A 144 -3.94 3.53 -18.58
CA GLN A 144 -2.84 2.57 -18.72
C GLN A 144 -3.32 1.17 -19.12
N LEU A 145 -4.40 0.68 -18.49
CA LEU A 145 -4.91 -0.65 -18.80
C LEU A 145 -5.71 -0.70 -20.09
N GLU A 146 -6.42 0.36 -20.45
CA GLU A 146 -7.10 0.44 -21.75
C GLU A 146 -6.09 0.46 -22.90
N CYS A 147 -4.99 1.20 -22.76
CA CYS A 147 -3.90 1.19 -23.73
C CYS A 147 -3.26 -0.22 -23.81
N LEU A 148 -2.97 -0.85 -22.68
CA LEU A 148 -2.44 -2.22 -22.64
C LEU A 148 -3.37 -3.22 -23.35
N ARG A 149 -4.68 -3.15 -23.06
CA ARG A 149 -5.69 -4.00 -23.73
C ARG A 149 -5.70 -3.79 -25.25
N LYS A 150 -5.68 -2.52 -25.68
CA LYS A 150 -5.68 -2.14 -27.10
C LYS A 150 -4.43 -2.61 -27.82
N GLU A 151 -3.25 -2.47 -27.21
CA GLU A 151 -1.96 -2.84 -27.80
C GLU A 151 -1.75 -4.35 -27.88
N THR A 152 -2.23 -5.07 -26.86
CA THR A 152 -1.94 -6.51 -26.74
C THR A 152 -3.10 -7.41 -27.16
N GLY A 153 -4.29 -6.88 -27.24
CA GLY A 153 -5.52 -7.65 -27.48
C GLY A 153 -5.96 -8.52 -26.31
N HIS A 154 -5.31 -8.38 -25.14
CA HIS A 154 -5.61 -9.17 -23.96
C HIS A 154 -6.54 -8.44 -22.98
N ASN A 155 -7.51 -9.15 -22.44
CA ASN A 155 -8.45 -8.65 -21.44
C ASN A 155 -7.83 -8.71 -20.04
N VAL A 156 -7.16 -7.64 -19.63
CA VAL A 156 -6.58 -7.48 -18.26
C VAL A 156 -7.53 -6.64 -17.43
N PRO A 157 -8.25 -7.19 -16.43
CA PRO A 157 -9.16 -6.43 -15.59
C PRO A 157 -8.44 -5.55 -14.58
N LEU A 158 -9.08 -4.42 -14.20
CA LEU A 158 -8.70 -3.56 -13.07
C LEU A 158 -9.74 -3.71 -11.97
N ILE A 159 -9.31 -4.09 -10.78
CA ILE A 159 -10.19 -4.25 -9.63
C ILE A 159 -9.61 -3.45 -8.45
N HIS A 160 -10.42 -2.66 -7.77
CA HIS A 160 -9.99 -1.92 -6.60
C HIS A 160 -10.37 -2.65 -5.31
N MET A 161 -9.40 -2.87 -4.42
CA MET A 161 -9.69 -3.23 -3.05
C MET A 161 -9.99 -1.94 -2.27
N THR A 162 -11.24 -1.75 -1.91
CA THR A 162 -11.76 -0.58 -1.19
C THR A 162 -11.90 -0.84 0.31
N SER A 163 -12.27 0.16 1.07
CA SER A 163 -12.66 0.05 2.48
C SER A 163 -14.08 0.55 2.66
N PHE A 164 -14.63 0.36 3.85
CA PHE A 164 -15.93 0.93 4.23
C PHE A 164 -15.99 2.48 4.11
N ARG A 165 -14.81 3.15 3.98
CA ARG A 165 -14.72 4.61 3.83
C ARG A 165 -14.55 5.06 2.37
N THR A 166 -14.13 4.18 1.46
CA THR A 166 -13.76 4.57 0.09
C THR A 166 -14.60 3.88 -0.98
N ASP A 167 -15.42 2.90 -0.59
CA ASP A 167 -16.13 2.05 -1.53
C ASP A 167 -17.17 2.83 -2.37
N GLU A 168 -17.95 3.69 -1.74
CA GLU A 168 -18.96 4.51 -2.42
C GLU A 168 -18.32 5.46 -3.42
N ASP A 169 -17.27 6.18 -3.01
CA ASP A 169 -16.54 7.12 -3.87
C ASP A 169 -16.01 6.44 -5.12
N ILE A 170 -15.35 5.28 -4.95
CA ILE A 170 -14.74 4.57 -6.07
C ILE A 170 -15.79 3.98 -7.01
N ASN A 171 -16.84 3.37 -6.48
CA ASN A 171 -17.93 2.85 -7.31
C ASN A 171 -18.60 3.97 -8.12
N LEU A 172 -18.86 5.12 -7.50
CA LEU A 172 -19.44 6.27 -8.19
C LEU A 172 -18.55 6.76 -9.35
N VAL A 173 -17.25 6.91 -9.11
CA VAL A 173 -16.30 7.37 -10.14
C VAL A 173 -16.15 6.35 -11.27
N MET A 174 -16.12 5.04 -10.96
CA MET A 174 -16.06 4.01 -11.98
C MET A 174 -17.34 3.99 -12.86
N GLN A 175 -18.50 4.21 -12.26
CA GLN A 175 -19.76 4.36 -13.00
C GLN A 175 -19.76 5.61 -13.88
N GLN A 176 -19.30 6.76 -13.34
CA GLN A 176 -19.18 8.02 -14.11
C GLN A 176 -18.22 7.89 -15.30
N ALA A 177 -17.13 7.15 -15.14
CA ALA A 177 -16.18 6.84 -16.20
C ALA A 177 -16.74 5.81 -17.21
N ALA A 178 -17.94 5.26 -16.98
CA ALA A 178 -18.50 4.13 -17.74
C ALA A 178 -17.52 2.95 -17.87
N TYR A 179 -16.65 2.78 -16.88
CA TYR A 179 -15.64 1.73 -16.88
C TYR A 179 -16.25 0.40 -16.46
N CYS A 180 -16.02 -0.63 -17.25
CA CYS A 180 -16.37 -2.01 -16.93
C CYS A 180 -15.19 -2.94 -17.20
N ASN A 181 -15.10 -3.97 -16.37
CA ASN A 181 -14.13 -5.03 -16.59
C ASN A 181 -14.63 -6.01 -17.66
N PRO A 182 -13.70 -6.66 -18.39
CA PRO A 182 -14.05 -7.81 -19.22
C PRO A 182 -14.59 -8.95 -18.35
N GLU A 183 -15.32 -9.87 -19.00
CA GLU A 183 -15.87 -11.10 -18.39
C GLU A 183 -16.79 -10.83 -17.18
N ASP A 184 -17.47 -9.66 -17.15
CA ASP A 184 -18.36 -9.22 -16.07
C ASP A 184 -17.73 -9.26 -14.67
N LEU A 185 -16.40 -9.13 -14.60
CA LEU A 185 -15.68 -9.05 -13.34
C LEU A 185 -16.00 -7.74 -12.62
N PRO A 186 -16.17 -7.75 -11.28
CA PRO A 186 -16.47 -6.53 -10.55
C PRO A 186 -15.31 -5.53 -10.61
N VAL A 187 -15.62 -4.25 -10.47
CA VAL A 187 -14.61 -3.17 -10.44
C VAL A 187 -14.07 -2.92 -9.05
N THR A 188 -14.78 -3.36 -8.01
CA THR A 188 -14.38 -3.20 -6.60
C THR A 188 -14.67 -4.46 -5.80
N PHE A 189 -13.97 -4.62 -4.69
CA PHE A 189 -14.31 -5.47 -3.56
C PHE A 189 -13.80 -4.82 -2.26
N ARG A 190 -14.46 -5.09 -1.14
CA ARG A 190 -14.16 -4.42 0.13
C ARG A 190 -13.23 -5.27 1.00
N GLN A 191 -12.26 -4.60 1.64
CA GLN A 191 -11.54 -5.17 2.78
C GLN A 191 -12.43 -5.25 4.02
N HIS A 192 -12.03 -6.07 4.98
CA HIS A 192 -12.73 -6.27 6.23
C HIS A 192 -12.44 -5.17 7.26
N GLN A 193 -12.89 -5.40 8.49
CA GLN A 193 -12.67 -4.51 9.64
C GLN A 193 -12.16 -5.34 10.82
N HIS A 194 -11.19 -4.78 11.54
CA HIS A 194 -10.71 -5.31 12.82
C HIS A 194 -11.20 -4.43 13.96
N LEU A 195 -11.55 -5.04 15.07
CA LEU A 195 -11.94 -4.35 16.28
C LEU A 195 -10.70 -3.77 16.96
N LYS A 196 -10.74 -2.50 17.39
CA LYS A 196 -9.68 -1.89 18.19
C LYS A 196 -9.68 -2.44 19.60
N ILE A 197 -8.49 -2.52 20.22
CA ILE A 197 -8.29 -2.97 21.59
C ILE A 197 -7.70 -1.83 22.39
N TYR A 198 -8.26 -1.48 23.55
CA TYR A 198 -7.66 -0.48 24.41
C TYR A 198 -6.29 -0.92 24.90
N LEU A 199 -5.33 0.03 24.97
CA LEU A 199 -3.94 -0.28 25.30
C LEU A 199 -3.74 -0.58 26.78
N ASP A 200 -4.51 0.07 27.64
CA ASP A 200 -4.35 0.06 29.11
C ASP A 200 -4.91 -1.19 29.79
N ASP A 201 -6.01 -1.75 29.29
CA ASP A 201 -6.67 -2.90 29.88
C ASP A 201 -6.90 -4.08 28.92
N LEU A 202 -6.49 -3.93 27.66
CA LEU A 202 -6.65 -4.92 26.58
C LEU A 202 -8.10 -5.35 26.33
N SER A 203 -9.09 -4.53 26.73
CA SER A 203 -10.49 -4.76 26.40
C SER A 203 -10.83 -4.27 24.99
N PRO A 204 -11.81 -4.89 24.31
CA PRO A 204 -12.34 -4.38 23.04
C PRO A 204 -12.89 -2.97 23.16
N ALA A 205 -12.61 -2.12 22.18
CA ALA A 205 -13.11 -0.75 22.17
C ALA A 205 -14.66 -0.70 22.19
N GLN A 206 -15.20 0.26 22.95
CA GLN A 206 -16.64 0.44 23.17
C GLN A 206 -17.00 1.94 23.19
N GLU A 207 -16.66 2.63 22.11
CA GLU A 207 -17.02 4.04 21.95
C GLU A 207 -18.47 4.19 21.51
N SER A 208 -19.09 5.32 21.85
CA SER A 208 -20.48 5.64 21.47
C SER A 208 -20.64 5.82 19.96
N ARG A 209 -19.62 6.34 19.30
CA ARG A 209 -19.50 6.36 17.83
C ARG A 209 -18.93 5.01 17.37
N ASP A 210 -19.74 4.23 16.69
CA ASP A 210 -19.34 2.86 16.29
C ASP A 210 -18.11 2.85 15.35
N ASP A 211 -17.97 3.84 14.47
CA ASP A 211 -16.83 3.95 13.56
C ASP A 211 -15.47 4.07 14.29
N LEU A 212 -15.47 4.55 15.53
CA LEU A 212 -14.27 4.63 16.37
C LEU A 212 -13.85 3.27 16.94
N ASN A 213 -14.73 2.29 16.95
CA ASN A 213 -14.41 0.93 17.44
C ASN A 213 -13.58 0.10 16.45
N TRP A 214 -13.58 0.49 15.19
CA TRP A 214 -13.05 -0.29 14.09
C TRP A 214 -11.85 0.35 13.42
N ASN A 215 -10.98 -0.47 12.86
CA ASN A 215 -9.91 -0.06 11.96
C ASN A 215 -9.80 -1.03 10.77
N PRO A 216 -9.26 -0.56 9.62
CA PRO A 216 -8.87 -1.48 8.56
C PRO A 216 -7.80 -2.47 9.05
N PRO A 217 -7.86 -3.74 8.63
CA PRO A 217 -6.89 -4.77 9.05
C PRO A 217 -5.45 -4.56 8.53
N GLY A 218 -5.21 -3.45 7.85
CA GLY A 218 -4.03 -3.25 7.02
C GLY A 218 -4.20 -3.90 5.64
N HIS A 219 -3.25 -3.63 4.75
CA HIS A 219 -3.34 -4.15 3.38
C HIS A 219 -3.05 -5.66 3.26
N GLY A 220 -2.64 -6.32 4.33
CA GLY A 220 -2.55 -7.78 4.40
C GLY A 220 -3.90 -8.50 4.29
N ASP A 221 -4.99 -7.79 4.55
CA ASP A 221 -6.35 -8.33 4.38
C ASP A 221 -6.70 -8.68 2.92
N ILE A 222 -5.90 -8.26 1.94
CA ILE A 222 -6.14 -8.57 0.52
C ILE A 222 -6.37 -10.06 0.29
N TYR A 223 -5.65 -10.93 0.97
CA TYR A 223 -5.77 -12.38 0.81
C TYR A 223 -7.11 -12.88 1.31
N ALA A 224 -7.49 -12.49 2.53
CA ALA A 224 -8.79 -12.85 3.10
C ALA A 224 -9.94 -12.22 2.32
N ALA A 225 -9.81 -10.96 1.89
CA ALA A 225 -10.83 -10.27 1.12
C ALA A 225 -11.05 -10.91 -0.26
N LEU A 226 -10.00 -11.26 -0.98
CA LEU A 226 -10.11 -11.98 -2.26
C LEU A 226 -10.91 -13.29 -2.12
N LEU A 227 -10.67 -14.01 -1.03
CA LEU A 227 -11.30 -15.31 -0.80
C LEU A 227 -12.74 -15.14 -0.28
N ALA A 228 -12.94 -14.39 0.78
CA ALA A 228 -14.22 -14.25 1.45
C ALA A 228 -15.29 -13.53 0.62
N THR A 229 -14.90 -12.60 -0.24
CA THR A 229 -15.83 -11.93 -1.16
C THR A 229 -16.14 -12.74 -2.43
N GLY A 230 -15.49 -13.89 -2.62
CA GLY A 230 -15.63 -14.73 -3.81
C GLY A 230 -14.90 -14.20 -5.06
N ILE A 231 -14.14 -13.12 -4.95
CA ILE A 231 -13.38 -12.53 -6.08
C ILE A 231 -12.35 -13.52 -6.62
N ALA A 232 -11.66 -14.25 -5.73
CA ALA A 232 -10.70 -15.27 -6.15
C ALA A 232 -11.35 -16.31 -7.09
N GLN A 233 -12.56 -16.80 -6.75
CA GLN A 233 -13.27 -17.75 -7.58
C GLN A 233 -13.70 -17.14 -8.91
N LYS A 234 -14.29 -15.94 -8.91
CA LYS A 234 -14.68 -15.24 -10.15
C LYS A 234 -13.50 -15.04 -11.09
N LEU A 235 -12.32 -14.69 -10.55
CA LEU A 235 -11.10 -14.55 -11.34
C LEU A 235 -10.65 -15.89 -11.94
N ILE A 236 -10.69 -16.97 -11.16
CA ILE A 236 -10.35 -18.33 -11.64
C ILE A 236 -11.31 -18.75 -12.75
N ASP A 237 -12.61 -18.55 -12.58
CA ASP A 237 -13.65 -18.90 -13.57
C ASP A 237 -13.48 -18.10 -14.87
N ALA A 238 -13.00 -16.84 -14.76
CA ALA A 238 -12.63 -16.00 -15.89
C ALA A 238 -11.21 -16.31 -16.47
N GLY A 239 -10.59 -17.42 -16.07
CA GLY A 239 -9.28 -17.87 -16.58
C GLY A 239 -8.10 -17.04 -16.08
N LYS A 240 -8.28 -16.20 -15.04
CA LYS A 240 -7.17 -15.43 -14.44
C LYS A 240 -6.42 -16.30 -13.45
N ARG A 241 -5.12 -16.28 -13.56
CA ARG A 241 -4.20 -17.01 -12.69
C ARG A 241 -3.26 -16.09 -11.93
N TRP A 242 -2.81 -15.04 -12.59
CA TRP A 242 -1.79 -14.14 -12.05
C TRP A 242 -2.43 -12.84 -11.57
N LEU A 243 -1.98 -12.34 -10.45
CA LEU A 243 -2.41 -11.06 -9.91
C LEU A 243 -1.21 -10.12 -9.82
N PHE A 244 -1.38 -8.89 -10.27
CA PHE A 244 -0.48 -7.79 -9.97
C PHE A 244 -1.19 -6.84 -9.00
N VAL A 245 -0.67 -6.71 -7.79
CA VAL A 245 -1.25 -5.91 -6.72
C VAL A 245 -0.32 -4.75 -6.38
N ALA A 246 -0.84 -3.53 -6.35
CA ALA A 246 -0.08 -2.34 -5.99
C ALA A 246 -0.96 -1.25 -5.37
N ASN A 247 -0.35 -0.28 -4.69
CA ASN A 247 -1.05 0.87 -4.17
C ASN A 247 -1.63 1.74 -5.31
N SER A 248 -2.81 2.32 -5.09
CA SER A 248 -3.47 3.21 -6.05
C SER A 248 -2.78 4.57 -6.22
N ASP A 249 -1.93 4.97 -5.26
CA ASP A 249 -1.16 6.22 -5.31
C ASP A 249 0.24 6.06 -5.92
N ASN A 250 0.57 4.87 -6.45
CA ASN A 250 1.84 4.60 -7.13
C ASN A 250 1.63 4.46 -8.64
N LEU A 251 1.80 5.54 -9.39
CA LEU A 251 1.68 5.55 -10.87
C LEU A 251 2.82 4.80 -11.57
N GLY A 252 3.94 4.58 -10.90
CA GLY A 252 5.05 3.78 -11.43
C GLY A 252 4.82 2.27 -11.43
N ALA A 253 3.81 1.79 -10.71
CA ALA A 253 3.45 0.38 -10.65
C ALA A 253 2.64 -0.03 -11.89
N THR A 254 3.29 -0.22 -13.01
CA THR A 254 2.68 -0.61 -14.29
C THR A 254 2.84 -2.10 -14.56
N VAL A 255 2.01 -2.67 -15.43
CA VAL A 255 2.15 -4.06 -15.87
C VAL A 255 3.47 -4.22 -16.63
N ALA A 256 4.28 -5.20 -16.22
CA ALA A 256 5.57 -5.54 -16.84
C ALA A 256 5.54 -7.02 -17.29
N PRO A 257 5.41 -7.29 -18.59
CA PRO A 257 5.37 -8.67 -19.08
C PRO A 257 6.61 -9.50 -18.68
N GLU A 258 7.77 -8.87 -18.57
CA GLU A 258 9.03 -9.52 -18.15
C GLU A 258 8.91 -10.13 -16.74
N ILE A 259 8.23 -9.42 -15.83
CA ILE A 259 8.01 -9.91 -14.46
C ILE A 259 7.04 -11.09 -14.48
N LEU A 260 5.95 -11.00 -15.24
CA LEU A 260 5.02 -12.12 -15.40
C LEU A 260 5.72 -13.35 -15.99
N GLY A 261 6.53 -13.16 -17.04
CA GLY A 261 7.31 -14.23 -17.63
C GLY A 261 8.32 -14.84 -16.66
N TYR A 262 8.98 -14.02 -15.83
CA TYR A 262 9.86 -14.47 -14.78
C TYR A 262 9.15 -15.37 -13.78
N MET A 263 7.95 -14.96 -13.30
CA MET A 263 7.16 -15.78 -12.38
C MET A 263 6.78 -17.14 -12.98
N ILE A 264 6.37 -17.15 -14.24
CA ILE A 264 6.00 -18.38 -14.95
C ILE A 264 7.21 -19.30 -15.10
N HIS A 265 8.33 -18.75 -15.58
CA HIS A 265 9.57 -19.51 -15.80
C HIS A 265 10.08 -20.18 -14.53
N TYR A 266 10.13 -19.43 -13.43
CA TYR A 266 10.63 -19.95 -12.15
C TYR A 266 9.54 -20.58 -11.28
N ARG A 267 8.29 -20.68 -11.76
CA ARG A 267 7.13 -21.16 -10.99
C ARG A 267 7.01 -20.44 -9.64
N CYS A 268 7.27 -19.12 -9.67
CA CYS A 268 7.29 -18.29 -8.49
C CYS A 268 5.86 -18.02 -8.00
N PRO A 269 5.47 -18.43 -6.77
CA PRO A 269 4.10 -18.26 -6.29
C PRO A 269 3.82 -16.83 -5.78
N PHE A 270 4.88 -16.14 -5.37
CA PHE A 270 4.85 -14.80 -4.81
C PHE A 270 6.15 -14.05 -5.19
N LEU A 271 6.01 -12.87 -5.77
CA LEU A 271 7.14 -12.01 -6.07
C LEU A 271 6.90 -10.60 -5.54
N MET A 272 7.89 -10.06 -4.81
CA MET A 272 7.89 -8.69 -4.31
C MET A 272 8.79 -7.81 -5.17
N GLU A 273 8.24 -6.71 -5.70
CA GLU A 273 9.09 -5.65 -6.27
C GLU A 273 9.76 -4.86 -5.15
N THR A 274 11.06 -4.75 -5.20
CA THR A 274 11.87 -3.93 -4.29
C THR A 274 12.65 -2.88 -5.06
N CYS A 275 13.04 -1.80 -4.42
CA CYS A 275 13.98 -0.85 -5.00
C CYS A 275 15.10 -0.50 -4.01
N ARG A 276 16.22 0.03 -4.51
CA ARG A 276 17.32 0.50 -3.65
C ARG A 276 16.81 1.56 -2.69
N ARG A 277 17.08 1.38 -1.39
CA ARG A 277 16.77 2.36 -0.35
C ARG A 277 17.63 3.62 -0.53
N THR A 278 16.99 4.76 -0.25
CA THR A 278 17.61 6.06 -0.18
C THR A 278 17.43 6.65 1.23
N GLU A 279 18.04 7.78 1.51
CA GLU A 279 17.87 8.51 2.77
C GLU A 279 16.38 8.77 3.10
N ALA A 280 15.56 9.04 2.07
CA ALA A 280 14.12 9.27 2.23
C ALA A 280 13.35 8.01 2.68
N ASP A 281 13.92 6.82 2.48
CA ASP A 281 13.26 5.53 2.75
C ASP A 281 13.65 4.92 4.09
N LYS A 282 14.46 5.60 4.91
CA LYS A 282 14.96 5.08 6.20
C LYS A 282 13.86 4.58 7.15
N LYS A 283 12.67 5.18 7.07
CA LYS A 283 11.50 4.83 7.89
C LYS A 283 10.54 3.84 7.23
N GLY A 284 10.85 3.35 6.04
CA GLY A 284 9.98 2.42 5.33
C GLY A 284 10.39 0.96 5.48
N GLY A 285 9.46 0.04 5.24
CA GLY A 285 9.68 -1.40 5.33
C GLY A 285 10.78 -1.89 4.40
N HIS A 286 11.60 -2.79 4.90
CA HIS A 286 12.71 -3.35 4.16
C HIS A 286 12.67 -4.88 4.12
N LEU A 287 13.22 -5.43 3.05
CA LEU A 287 13.41 -6.87 2.92
C LEU A 287 14.62 -7.32 3.76
N ALA A 288 14.45 -8.43 4.43
CA ALA A 288 15.49 -9.10 5.20
C ALA A 288 15.40 -10.62 5.00
N LYS A 289 16.35 -11.34 5.54
CA LYS A 289 16.41 -12.80 5.54
C LYS A 289 16.34 -13.29 6.97
N ASN A 290 15.42 -14.19 7.26
CA ASN A 290 15.33 -14.84 8.57
C ASN A 290 16.48 -15.84 8.71
N LYS A 291 17.31 -15.68 9.77
CA LYS A 291 18.49 -16.52 9.98
C LYS A 291 18.18 -17.96 10.39
N SER A 292 16.99 -18.22 10.92
CA SER A 292 16.64 -19.55 11.40
C SER A 292 16.22 -20.50 10.27
N ASN A 293 15.64 -19.98 9.18
CA ASN A 293 15.06 -20.78 8.10
C ASN A 293 15.42 -20.31 6.70
N ASP A 294 16.26 -19.28 6.59
CA ASP A 294 16.77 -18.70 5.34
C ASP A 294 15.70 -18.10 4.42
N ARG A 295 14.46 -17.88 4.92
CA ARG A 295 13.36 -17.30 4.16
C ARG A 295 13.46 -15.78 4.09
N LEU A 296 12.96 -15.21 3.00
CA LEU A 296 12.74 -13.78 2.87
C LEU A 296 11.63 -13.35 3.83
N ILE A 297 11.82 -12.23 4.50
CA ILE A 297 10.82 -11.58 5.33
C ILE A 297 10.75 -10.10 5.03
N LEU A 298 9.57 -9.50 5.21
CA LEU A 298 9.39 -8.06 5.23
C LEU A 298 9.35 -7.58 6.68
N ARG A 299 10.20 -6.59 7.03
CA ARG A 299 10.18 -5.93 8.33
C ARG A 299 9.70 -4.50 8.17
N GLU A 300 8.55 -4.20 8.74
CA GLU A 300 7.98 -2.85 8.77
C GLU A 300 8.48 -2.05 9.98
N VAL A 301 8.40 -0.72 9.93
CA VAL A 301 8.88 0.15 11.02
C VAL A 301 8.22 -0.16 12.36
N ALA A 302 6.94 -0.53 12.35
CA ALA A 302 6.21 -0.92 13.57
C ALA A 302 6.70 -2.23 14.19
N GLN A 303 7.51 -3.01 13.46
CA GLN A 303 8.13 -4.25 13.93
C GLN A 303 9.59 -4.07 14.32
N ALA A 304 10.11 -2.84 14.26
CA ALA A 304 11.46 -2.53 14.72
C ALA A 304 11.50 -2.30 16.24
N PRO A 305 12.53 -2.77 16.96
CA PRO A 305 12.74 -2.38 18.34
C PRO A 305 12.87 -0.87 18.50
N THR A 306 12.50 -0.37 19.66
CA THR A 306 12.63 1.04 20.01
C THR A 306 13.48 1.19 21.27
N ILE A 307 14.24 2.29 21.35
CA ILE A 307 14.97 2.72 22.57
C ILE A 307 14.44 4.11 22.88
N GLU A 308 13.95 4.33 24.11
CA GLU A 308 13.35 5.61 24.55
C GLU A 308 12.23 6.12 23.63
N GLY A 309 11.50 5.20 22.97
CA GLY A 309 10.42 5.51 22.04
C GLY A 309 10.85 5.78 20.60
N GLU A 310 12.15 5.85 20.32
CA GLU A 310 12.69 6.02 18.97
C GLU A 310 13.11 4.68 18.38
N VAL A 311 12.83 4.49 17.08
CA VAL A 311 13.24 3.29 16.35
C VAL A 311 14.76 3.19 16.32
N ILE A 312 15.30 1.99 16.58
CA ILE A 312 16.75 1.75 16.59
C ILE A 312 17.40 2.18 15.27
N PRO A 313 18.63 2.76 15.30
CA PRO A 313 19.33 3.22 14.11
C PRO A 313 19.57 2.14 13.07
N GLU A 314 19.73 0.89 13.47
CA GLU A 314 19.98 -0.27 12.61
C GLU A 314 18.84 -0.50 11.60
N PHE A 315 17.58 -0.22 11.98
CA PHE A 315 16.45 -0.27 11.05
C PHE A 315 16.64 0.67 9.87
N GLY A 316 17.17 1.87 10.13
CA GLY A 316 17.48 2.89 9.12
C GLY A 316 18.79 2.67 8.35
N ASN A 317 19.54 1.61 8.65
CA ASN A 317 20.84 1.35 7.99
C ASN A 317 20.63 0.86 6.56
N ILE A 318 20.61 1.80 5.60
CA ILE A 318 20.41 1.52 4.16
C ILE A 318 21.58 0.78 3.52
N GLY A 319 22.76 0.83 4.12
CA GLY A 319 23.93 0.07 3.65
C GLY A 319 23.84 -1.41 3.98
N ARG A 320 23.11 -1.78 5.05
CA ARG A 320 22.87 -3.16 5.45
C ARG A 320 21.58 -3.72 4.86
N TYR A 321 20.48 -2.99 4.99
CA TYR A 321 19.17 -3.35 4.47
C TYR A 321 18.84 -2.45 3.28
N HIS A 322 19.39 -2.77 2.14
CA HIS A 322 19.35 -1.91 0.96
C HIS A 322 18.13 -2.12 0.06
N GLN A 323 17.25 -3.09 0.37
CA GLN A 323 16.06 -3.39 -0.41
C GLN A 323 14.80 -2.85 0.27
N PHE A 324 14.17 -1.83 -0.35
CA PHE A 324 12.93 -1.21 0.09
C PHE A 324 11.72 -1.92 -0.51
N ASN A 325 10.69 -2.18 0.29
CA ASN A 325 9.41 -2.70 -0.20
C ASN A 325 8.62 -1.63 -0.95
N THR A 326 8.37 -1.83 -2.23
CA THR A 326 7.56 -0.90 -3.05
C THR A 326 6.06 -1.04 -2.85
N ASN A 327 5.60 -2.03 -2.09
CA ASN A 327 4.21 -2.45 -1.99
C ASN A 327 3.59 -2.84 -3.36
N SER A 328 4.42 -3.31 -4.29
CA SER A 328 3.98 -3.94 -5.53
C SER A 328 4.33 -5.42 -5.47
N ILE A 329 3.33 -6.27 -5.54
CA ILE A 329 3.51 -7.73 -5.48
C ILE A 329 2.82 -8.42 -6.64
N TRP A 330 3.35 -9.56 -7.01
CA TRP A 330 2.78 -10.44 -8.02
C TRP A 330 2.50 -11.81 -7.40
N LEU A 331 1.35 -12.40 -7.69
CA LEU A 331 0.85 -13.60 -7.04
C LEU A 331 0.39 -14.64 -8.06
N ASP A 332 0.64 -15.91 -7.78
CA ASP A 332 -0.10 -17.02 -8.36
C ASP A 332 -1.36 -17.26 -7.53
N LEU A 333 -2.53 -16.94 -8.06
CA LEU A 333 -3.81 -17.05 -7.37
C LEU A 333 -4.11 -18.49 -6.89
N GLN A 334 -3.67 -19.49 -7.64
CA GLN A 334 -3.82 -20.89 -7.25
C GLN A 334 -2.99 -21.21 -5.98
N SER A 335 -1.80 -20.60 -5.87
CA SER A 335 -0.96 -20.71 -4.68
C SER A 335 -1.59 -20.02 -3.47
N VAL A 336 -2.23 -18.86 -3.67
CA VAL A 336 -3.00 -18.17 -2.61
C VAL A 336 -4.11 -19.07 -2.08
N VAL A 337 -4.96 -19.61 -2.97
CA VAL A 337 -6.05 -20.51 -2.58
C VAL A 337 -5.53 -21.76 -1.86
N LYS A 338 -4.46 -22.36 -2.36
CA LYS A 338 -3.86 -23.56 -1.75
C LYS A 338 -3.33 -23.31 -0.35
N ILE A 339 -2.60 -22.21 -0.13
CA ILE A 339 -2.03 -21.91 1.20
C ILE A 339 -3.15 -21.54 2.17
N ALA A 340 -4.12 -20.73 1.75
CA ALA A 340 -5.26 -20.39 2.59
C ALA A 340 -6.06 -21.64 3.04
N ALA A 341 -6.25 -22.60 2.15
CA ALA A 341 -6.93 -23.86 2.49
C ALA A 341 -6.18 -24.68 3.57
N LEU A 342 -4.87 -24.48 3.73
CA LEU A 342 -4.07 -25.13 4.79
C LEU A 342 -4.12 -24.36 6.13
N HIS A 343 -4.70 -23.15 6.14
CA HIS A 343 -4.69 -22.24 7.27
C HIS A 343 -6.07 -21.60 7.50
N ASP A 344 -7.11 -22.40 7.59
CA ASP A 344 -8.49 -21.98 7.92
C ASP A 344 -9.05 -20.84 7.06
N GLY A 345 -8.66 -20.79 5.79
CA GLY A 345 -9.13 -19.81 4.81
C GLY A 345 -8.36 -18.49 4.81
N CYS A 346 -7.25 -18.37 5.54
CA CYS A 346 -6.42 -17.17 5.60
C CYS A 346 -4.94 -17.48 5.33
N ILE A 347 -4.20 -16.51 4.80
CA ILE A 347 -2.74 -16.57 4.73
C ILE A 347 -2.17 -16.14 6.09
N PRO A 348 -1.30 -16.94 6.75
CA PRO A 348 -0.64 -16.52 7.97
C PRO A 348 0.25 -15.29 7.72
N LEU A 349 0.01 -14.23 8.48
CA LEU A 349 0.79 -12.99 8.39
C LEU A 349 1.33 -12.59 9.76
N PRO A 350 2.52 -11.98 9.82
CA PRO A 350 3.06 -11.39 11.03
C PRO A 350 2.16 -10.30 11.59
N LEU A 351 2.10 -10.24 12.93
CA LEU A 351 1.40 -9.20 13.67
C LEU A 351 2.08 -7.84 13.50
N ILE A 352 1.30 -6.81 13.23
CA ILE A 352 1.69 -5.40 13.32
C ILE A 352 0.78 -4.73 14.34
N ARG A 353 1.39 -4.10 15.37
CA ARG A 353 0.67 -3.36 16.40
C ARG A 353 0.87 -1.86 16.15
N ASN A 354 -0.19 -1.17 15.75
CA ASN A 354 -0.19 0.29 15.66
C ASN A 354 -0.91 0.90 16.87
N ILE A 355 -0.17 1.65 17.68
CA ILE A 355 -0.72 2.34 18.87
C ILE A 355 -1.11 3.75 18.46
N LYS A 356 -2.38 4.10 18.61
CA LYS A 356 -2.95 5.39 18.23
C LYS A 356 -4.00 5.83 19.25
N PRO A 357 -4.38 7.12 19.30
CA PRO A 357 -5.62 7.54 19.94
C PRO A 357 -6.81 6.83 19.30
N VAL A 358 -7.87 6.51 20.08
CA VAL A 358 -9.09 5.87 19.56
C VAL A 358 -9.79 6.79 18.57
N ASP A 359 -9.81 8.09 18.83
CA ASP A 359 -10.18 9.13 17.89
C ASP A 359 -8.92 9.84 17.38
N THR A 360 -8.63 9.73 16.10
CA THR A 360 -7.46 10.38 15.49
C THR A 360 -7.59 11.90 15.38
N GLU A 361 -8.81 12.43 15.54
CA GLU A 361 -9.09 13.88 15.59
C GLU A 361 -8.88 14.45 16.99
N ASP A 362 -8.92 13.59 18.03
CA ASP A 362 -8.59 13.94 19.40
C ASP A 362 -7.36 13.18 19.91
N PRO A 363 -6.15 13.78 19.81
CA PRO A 363 -4.92 13.15 20.28
C PRO A 363 -4.90 12.82 21.77
N SER A 364 -5.79 13.40 22.58
CA SER A 364 -5.92 13.15 24.01
C SER A 364 -6.80 11.96 24.34
N SER A 365 -7.54 11.43 23.35
CA SER A 365 -8.45 10.29 23.53
C SER A 365 -7.67 9.03 23.95
N ARG A 366 -8.39 8.07 24.54
CA ARG A 366 -7.84 6.81 25.04
C ARG A 366 -7.05 6.09 23.95
N LYS A 367 -5.86 5.56 24.27
CA LYS A 367 -5.03 4.85 23.31
C LYS A 367 -5.55 3.44 23.04
N VAL A 368 -5.45 3.03 21.78
CA VAL A 368 -5.83 1.70 21.30
C VAL A 368 -4.68 1.04 20.54
N ILE A 369 -4.70 -0.28 20.55
CA ILE A 369 -3.94 -1.13 19.64
C ILE A 369 -4.81 -1.39 18.42
N GLN A 370 -4.34 -0.99 17.24
CA GLN A 370 -4.88 -1.44 15.95
C GLN A 370 -4.06 -2.67 15.52
N ILE A 371 -4.74 -3.81 15.41
CA ILE A 371 -4.15 -5.07 14.95
C ILE A 371 -4.19 -5.05 13.43
N GLU A 372 -3.02 -4.99 12.80
CA GLU A 372 -2.88 -4.88 11.35
C GLU A 372 -1.92 -5.96 10.81
N THR A 373 -1.96 -6.16 9.50
CA THR A 373 -1.03 -7.01 8.76
C THR A 373 -0.62 -6.34 7.45
N ALA A 374 0.57 -6.69 6.93
CA ALA A 374 1.09 -6.17 5.68
C ALA A 374 1.05 -7.24 4.58
N MET A 375 0.58 -6.91 3.37
CA MET A 375 0.51 -7.87 2.26
C MET A 375 1.88 -8.42 1.85
N GLY A 376 2.91 -7.57 1.88
CA GLY A 376 4.27 -7.98 1.55
C GLY A 376 4.86 -8.98 2.54
N ALA A 377 4.39 -8.98 3.79
CA ALA A 377 4.84 -9.94 4.80
C ALA A 377 4.45 -11.38 4.47
N ALA A 378 3.50 -11.60 3.56
CA ALA A 378 3.17 -12.93 3.05
C ALA A 378 4.34 -13.60 2.32
N ILE A 379 5.40 -12.88 1.96
CA ILE A 379 6.60 -13.46 1.32
C ILE A 379 7.16 -14.65 2.10
N GLU A 380 7.05 -14.64 3.42
CA GLU A 380 7.50 -15.75 4.27
C GLU A 380 6.54 -16.95 4.29
N SER A 381 5.28 -16.74 3.91
CA SER A 381 4.24 -17.78 3.88
C SER A 381 4.23 -18.61 2.57
N PHE A 382 4.92 -18.13 1.52
CA PHE A 382 4.96 -18.77 0.22
C PHE A 382 6.31 -19.48 -0.02
N PRO A 383 6.39 -20.82 0.05
CA PRO A 383 7.59 -21.56 -0.35
C PRO A 383 7.96 -21.26 -1.80
N GLY A 384 9.19 -20.80 -2.05
CA GLY A 384 9.64 -20.39 -3.37
C GLY A 384 9.34 -18.94 -3.74
N ALA A 385 8.87 -18.12 -2.77
CA ALA A 385 8.74 -16.68 -2.94
C ALA A 385 10.08 -16.04 -3.33
N ARG A 386 10.00 -14.99 -4.14
CA ARG A 386 11.17 -14.25 -4.63
C ARG A 386 10.98 -12.75 -4.46
N ALA A 387 12.07 -12.02 -4.54
CA ALA A 387 12.08 -10.57 -4.69
C ALA A 387 12.77 -10.21 -6.00
N LEU A 388 12.41 -9.05 -6.56
CA LEU A 388 13.00 -8.50 -7.77
C LEU A 388 13.31 -7.02 -7.55
N GLU A 389 14.56 -6.63 -7.77
CA GLU A 389 14.95 -5.22 -7.72
C GLU A 389 14.46 -4.50 -8.98
N VAL A 390 13.68 -3.44 -8.80
CA VAL A 390 13.12 -2.62 -9.88
C VAL A 390 13.70 -1.20 -9.85
N PRO A 391 13.75 -0.51 -11.00
CA PRO A 391 14.16 0.89 -11.06
C PRO A 391 13.25 1.76 -10.20
N ARG A 392 13.79 2.83 -9.63
CA ARG A 392 13.05 3.79 -8.79
C ARG A 392 11.82 4.39 -9.49
N GLY A 393 11.82 4.51 -10.82
CA GLY A 393 10.67 4.95 -11.59
C GLY A 393 9.43 4.06 -11.47
N ARG A 394 9.55 2.84 -10.98
CA ARG A 394 8.40 1.97 -10.65
C ARG A 394 7.82 2.24 -9.26
N PHE A 395 8.46 3.10 -8.45
CA PHE A 395 8.02 3.46 -7.12
C PHE A 395 7.93 4.99 -6.98
N MET A 396 6.78 5.55 -7.28
CA MET A 396 6.47 6.99 -7.26
C MET A 396 5.25 7.27 -6.37
N PRO A 397 5.28 6.89 -5.07
CA PRO A 397 4.14 7.11 -4.19
C PRO A 397 3.98 8.60 -3.89
N VAL A 398 2.75 9.07 -3.84
CA VAL A 398 2.42 10.43 -3.41
C VAL A 398 1.90 10.37 -1.98
N LYS A 399 2.75 10.58 -0.99
CA LYS A 399 2.37 10.56 0.44
C LYS A 399 1.98 11.95 0.96
N HIS A 400 2.62 12.99 0.43
CA HIS A 400 2.46 14.38 0.83
C HIS A 400 2.34 15.30 -0.38
N ASN A 401 1.96 16.55 -0.17
CA ASN A 401 1.86 17.55 -1.24
C ASN A 401 3.23 17.90 -1.85
N SER A 402 4.34 17.66 -1.17
CA SER A 402 5.69 17.74 -1.77
C SER A 402 5.89 16.70 -2.88
N ASP A 403 5.41 15.46 -2.66
CA ASP A 403 5.46 14.41 -3.68
C ASP A 403 4.52 14.74 -4.85
N LEU A 404 3.34 15.29 -4.52
CA LEU A 404 2.37 15.73 -5.52
C LEU A 404 2.93 16.86 -6.39
N LEU A 405 3.67 17.82 -5.81
CA LEU A 405 4.33 18.87 -6.57
C LEU A 405 5.31 18.28 -7.58
N LEU A 406 6.11 17.31 -7.16
CA LEU A 406 7.06 16.64 -8.04
C LEU A 406 6.35 15.92 -9.21
N VAL A 407 5.29 15.17 -8.91
CA VAL A 407 4.52 14.44 -9.95
C VAL A 407 3.81 15.42 -10.90
N ARG A 408 3.32 16.55 -10.40
CA ARG A 408 2.68 17.60 -11.23
C ARG A 408 3.65 18.43 -12.06
N SER A 409 4.93 18.47 -11.69
CA SER A 409 5.95 19.24 -12.41
C SER A 409 6.37 18.57 -13.72
N ASP A 410 7.21 19.25 -14.48
CA ASP A 410 7.85 18.75 -15.69
C ASP A 410 9.00 17.75 -15.45
N TRP A 411 9.30 17.42 -14.17
CA TRP A 411 10.24 16.33 -13.84
C TRP A 411 9.78 14.99 -14.40
N PHE A 412 8.47 14.82 -14.45
CA PHE A 412 7.82 13.66 -15.07
C PHE A 412 7.01 14.10 -16.29
N ARG A 413 6.95 13.25 -17.28
CA ARG A 413 6.05 13.38 -18.44
C ARG A 413 5.04 12.25 -18.46
N GLU A 414 3.86 12.56 -18.97
CA GLU A 414 2.85 11.56 -19.31
C GLU A 414 3.13 11.07 -20.74
N ASN A 415 3.18 9.74 -20.89
CA ASN A 415 3.32 9.08 -22.17
C ASN A 415 1.96 8.86 -22.83
N ALA A 416 1.94 8.52 -24.12
CA ALA A 416 0.70 8.30 -24.86
C ALA A 416 -0.18 7.17 -24.29
N ASP A 417 0.45 6.19 -23.63
CA ASP A 417 -0.21 5.05 -22.97
C ASP A 417 -0.69 5.36 -21.54
N GLY A 418 -0.61 6.62 -21.10
CA GLY A 418 -0.98 7.04 -19.75
C GLY A 418 0.04 6.68 -18.67
N THR A 419 1.17 6.08 -19.02
CA THR A 419 2.26 5.86 -18.06
C THR A 419 2.99 7.17 -17.77
N ILE A 420 3.59 7.25 -16.60
CA ILE A 420 4.40 8.40 -16.19
C ILE A 420 5.87 7.99 -16.20
N SER A 421 6.69 8.74 -16.91
CA SER A 421 8.14 8.53 -16.99
C SER A 421 8.91 9.79 -16.64
N GLN A 422 10.15 9.60 -16.19
CA GLN A 422 11.06 10.71 -15.95
C GLN A 422 11.35 11.45 -17.26
N HIS A 423 11.37 12.79 -17.21
CA HIS A 423 11.68 13.61 -18.38
C HIS A 423 13.13 13.40 -18.84
N GLU A 424 13.36 13.30 -20.15
CA GLU A 424 14.67 12.97 -20.74
C GLU A 424 15.76 14.00 -20.35
N SER A 425 15.40 15.29 -20.26
CA SER A 425 16.33 16.35 -19.88
C SER A 425 16.88 16.22 -18.45
N THR A 426 16.33 15.34 -17.62
CA THR A 426 16.89 15.04 -16.29
C THR A 426 18.15 14.17 -16.36
N GLY A 427 18.42 13.55 -17.53
CA GLY A 427 19.59 12.70 -17.75
C GLY A 427 19.66 11.48 -16.83
N GLY A 428 18.52 11.02 -16.28
CA GLY A 428 18.49 9.91 -15.31
C GLY A 428 18.90 10.33 -13.89
N ALA A 429 19.01 11.63 -13.61
CA ALA A 429 19.32 12.13 -12.27
C ALA A 429 18.26 11.69 -11.23
N PRO A 430 18.60 11.56 -9.95
CA PRO A 430 17.62 11.33 -8.90
C PRO A 430 16.67 12.54 -8.78
N PRO A 431 15.40 12.32 -8.37
CA PRO A 431 14.44 13.41 -8.22
C PRO A 431 14.91 14.45 -7.18
N PRO A 432 14.57 15.73 -7.40
CA PRO A 432 14.93 16.79 -6.46
C PRO A 432 14.24 16.60 -5.11
N THR A 433 14.92 16.99 -4.04
CA THR A 433 14.31 17.01 -2.71
C THR A 433 13.38 18.21 -2.61
N ILE A 434 12.10 17.98 -2.30
CA ILE A 434 11.10 19.04 -2.13
C ILE A 434 10.66 19.09 -0.67
N SER A 435 10.71 20.28 -0.08
CA SER A 435 10.24 20.56 1.27
C SER A 435 9.33 21.79 1.24
N LEU A 436 8.05 21.59 1.51
CA LEU A 436 7.04 22.64 1.59
C LEU A 436 6.70 22.90 3.05
N ASP A 437 6.46 24.16 3.42
CA ASP A 437 6.06 24.53 4.77
C ASP A 437 4.72 23.89 5.15
N PRO A 438 4.66 22.99 6.15
CA PRO A 438 3.44 22.25 6.45
C PRO A 438 2.30 23.13 6.93
N ARG A 439 2.59 24.33 7.45
CA ARG A 439 1.56 25.29 7.87
C ARG A 439 0.68 25.76 6.73
N PHE A 440 1.23 25.79 5.50
CA PHE A 440 0.56 26.36 4.32
C PHE A 440 0.32 25.33 3.22
N PHE A 441 0.99 24.19 3.24
CA PHE A 441 0.97 23.23 2.14
C PHE A 441 0.60 21.81 2.55
N SER A 442 0.31 21.54 3.84
CA SER A 442 -0.04 20.16 4.26
C SER A 442 -1.40 19.72 3.74
N MET A 443 -2.39 20.61 3.75
CA MET A 443 -3.74 20.31 3.24
C MET A 443 -3.83 20.50 1.74
N PHE A 444 -4.49 19.59 1.04
CA PHE A 444 -4.62 19.64 -0.43
C PHE A 444 -5.31 20.93 -0.93
N GLY A 445 -6.34 21.41 -0.25
CA GLY A 445 -7.01 22.66 -0.57
C GLY A 445 -6.06 23.86 -0.49
N ASP A 446 -5.28 23.94 0.59
CA ASP A 446 -4.26 24.98 0.80
C ASP A 446 -3.14 24.90 -0.27
N PHE A 447 -2.68 23.68 -0.56
CA PHE A 447 -1.70 23.43 -1.62
C PHE A 447 -2.23 23.86 -2.99
N SER A 448 -3.44 23.45 -3.36
CA SER A 448 -4.02 23.74 -4.67
C SER A 448 -4.29 25.22 -4.89
N SER A 449 -4.65 25.98 -3.84
CA SER A 449 -4.83 27.43 -3.92
C SER A 449 -3.49 28.17 -4.08
N ARG A 450 -2.37 27.57 -3.67
CA ARG A 450 -1.03 28.17 -3.73
C ARG A 450 -0.20 27.71 -4.91
N VAL A 451 -0.47 26.53 -5.45
CA VAL A 451 0.28 25.99 -6.60
C VAL A 451 -0.66 25.96 -7.81
N LEU A 452 -0.90 27.11 -8.40
CA LEU A 452 -1.72 27.25 -9.61
C LEU A 452 -0.94 26.79 -10.85
N HIS A 453 0.37 27.09 -10.88
CA HIS A 453 1.30 26.61 -11.90
C HIS A 453 2.46 25.88 -11.21
N PRO A 454 2.56 24.54 -11.34
CA PRO A 454 3.71 23.81 -10.83
C PRO A 454 5.01 24.35 -11.46
N PRO A 455 6.06 24.59 -10.65
CA PRO A 455 7.33 25.07 -11.19
C PRO A 455 8.01 23.99 -12.05
N SER A 456 8.83 24.43 -13.01
CA SER A 456 9.75 23.55 -13.72
C SER A 456 10.84 23.06 -12.76
N LEU A 457 10.97 21.76 -12.60
CA LEU A 457 11.91 21.10 -11.70
C LEU A 457 12.98 20.27 -12.42
N VAL A 458 12.97 20.23 -13.76
CA VAL A 458 13.92 19.42 -14.57
C VAL A 458 15.38 19.71 -14.24
N HIS A 459 15.69 20.94 -13.84
CA HIS A 459 17.05 21.39 -13.48
C HIS A 459 17.24 21.57 -11.97
N ALA A 460 16.24 21.25 -11.16
CA ALA A 460 16.30 21.38 -9.71
C ALA A 460 17.11 20.24 -9.08
N LYS A 461 17.83 20.55 -8.01
CA LYS A 461 18.41 19.58 -7.06
C LYS A 461 17.63 19.57 -5.76
N SER A 462 17.15 20.72 -5.32
CA SER A 462 16.22 20.84 -4.20
C SER A 462 15.41 22.13 -4.29
N LEU A 463 14.18 22.06 -3.72
CA LEU A 463 13.32 23.21 -3.49
C LEU A 463 12.84 23.19 -2.05
N LYS A 464 13.17 24.21 -1.27
CA LYS A 464 12.65 24.42 0.09
C LYS A 464 11.81 25.69 0.11
N VAL A 465 10.56 25.58 0.56
CA VAL A 465 9.61 26.69 0.67
C VAL A 465 9.26 26.87 2.13
N ILE A 466 9.54 28.08 2.68
CA ILE A 466 9.29 28.47 4.06
C ILE A 466 8.37 29.69 4.05
N GLY A 467 7.20 29.57 4.69
CA GLY A 467 6.20 30.62 4.78
C GLY A 467 5.12 30.55 3.70
N ASN A 468 4.32 31.63 3.61
CA ASN A 468 3.10 31.69 2.80
C ASN A 468 3.39 32.16 1.37
N TRP A 469 3.71 31.24 0.48
CA TRP A 469 4.03 31.50 -0.93
C TRP A 469 2.96 31.01 -1.89
N GLN A 470 2.85 31.66 -3.07
CA GLN A 470 1.99 31.22 -4.16
C GLN A 470 2.76 31.15 -5.49
N PHE A 471 2.66 30.02 -6.16
CA PHE A 471 3.15 29.78 -7.54
C PHE A 471 2.00 30.06 -8.51
N LYS A 472 1.87 31.32 -8.93
CA LYS A 472 0.80 31.80 -9.81
C LYS A 472 1.22 31.80 -11.28
N GLU A 473 2.50 31.88 -11.53
CA GLU A 473 3.10 31.95 -12.86
C GLU A 473 4.12 30.84 -13.05
N PRO A 474 4.42 30.43 -14.29
CA PRO A 474 5.49 29.46 -14.55
C PRO A 474 6.85 30.02 -14.09
N VAL A 475 7.53 29.26 -13.25
CA VAL A 475 8.90 29.57 -12.78
C VAL A 475 9.81 28.36 -12.99
N ILE A 476 11.11 28.59 -13.16
CA ILE A 476 12.13 27.56 -13.38
C ILE A 476 13.04 27.48 -12.17
N ILE A 477 13.07 26.31 -11.52
CA ILE A 477 13.97 26.03 -10.39
C ILE A 477 15.25 25.39 -10.93
N ARG A 478 16.43 25.95 -10.55
CA ARG A 478 17.74 25.42 -10.95
C ARG A 478 18.62 25.19 -9.72
N GLY A 479 19.25 24.00 -9.63
CA GLY A 479 20.13 23.68 -8.50
C GLY A 479 19.38 23.64 -7.17
N HIS A 480 19.94 24.22 -6.13
CA HIS A 480 19.37 24.28 -4.78
C HIS A 480 18.69 25.63 -4.55
N VAL A 481 17.38 25.63 -4.30
CA VAL A 481 16.62 26.88 -4.07
C VAL A 481 15.93 26.82 -2.72
N VAL A 482 16.08 27.91 -1.96
CA VAL A 482 15.32 28.16 -0.72
C VAL A 482 14.52 29.45 -0.91
N LEU A 483 13.19 29.34 -0.82
CA LEU A 483 12.28 30.48 -0.79
C LEU A 483 11.85 30.70 0.66
N GLU A 484 12.14 31.85 1.22
CA GLU A 484 11.77 32.21 2.58
C GLU A 484 11.10 33.57 2.59
N THR A 485 10.01 33.70 3.33
CA THR A 485 9.29 34.97 3.52
C THR A 485 9.00 35.22 4.99
N GLN A 486 8.86 36.50 5.35
CA GLN A 486 8.39 36.93 6.68
C GLN A 486 6.87 36.76 6.83
N ASN A 487 6.13 36.51 5.74
CA ASN A 487 4.71 36.23 5.76
C ASN A 487 4.46 34.83 6.33
N GLN A 488 4.25 34.76 7.65
CA GLN A 488 4.15 33.52 8.42
C GLN A 488 2.73 33.25 8.95
N GLU A 489 1.76 34.12 8.68
CA GLU A 489 0.41 34.01 9.20
C GLU A 489 -0.56 33.40 8.19
N ARG A 490 -1.40 32.47 8.66
CA ARG A 490 -2.52 31.97 7.87
C ARG A 490 -3.57 33.09 7.72
N GLY A 491 -4.16 33.19 6.53
CA GLY A 491 -5.19 34.19 6.19
C GLY A 491 -4.65 35.47 5.57
N GLN A 492 -3.36 35.72 5.59
CA GLN A 492 -2.74 36.79 4.81
C GLN A 492 -2.62 36.38 3.33
N THR A 493 -2.58 37.37 2.44
CA THR A 493 -2.32 37.12 1.02
C THR A 493 -0.93 36.52 0.84
N PRO A 494 -0.79 35.37 0.15
CA PRO A 494 0.50 34.77 -0.10
C PRO A 494 1.44 35.69 -0.90
N ASP A 495 2.74 35.63 -0.62
CA ASP A 495 3.75 36.24 -1.47
C ASP A 495 3.89 35.49 -2.79
N LEU A 496 4.14 36.19 -3.89
CA LEU A 496 4.25 35.56 -5.19
C LEU A 496 5.68 35.07 -5.44
N VAL A 497 5.79 33.82 -5.90
CA VAL A 497 7.05 33.30 -6.43
C VAL A 497 7.18 33.78 -7.89
N THR A 498 8.19 34.57 -8.18
CA THR A 498 8.52 35.07 -9.53
C THR A 498 9.85 34.51 -9.99
N GLN A 499 10.11 34.53 -11.30
CA GLN A 499 11.40 34.08 -11.86
C GLN A 499 12.58 34.88 -11.29
N GLU A 500 12.41 36.16 -11.06
CA GLU A 500 13.44 37.02 -10.47
C GLU A 500 13.85 36.57 -9.06
N LEU A 501 12.87 36.20 -8.20
CA LEU A 501 13.10 35.70 -6.85
C LEU A 501 13.87 34.37 -6.88
N VAL A 502 13.47 33.47 -7.79
CA VAL A 502 14.14 32.17 -7.97
C VAL A 502 15.59 32.36 -8.41
N ASP A 503 15.84 33.29 -9.34
CA ASP A 503 17.20 33.59 -9.83
C ASP A 503 18.07 34.20 -8.74
N LYS A 504 17.51 35.06 -7.87
CA LYS A 504 18.23 35.61 -6.71
C LYS A 504 18.58 34.48 -5.69
N ALA A 505 17.66 33.60 -5.40
CA ALA A 505 17.90 32.47 -4.49
C ALA A 505 19.01 31.52 -5.00
N ASN A 506 19.21 31.43 -6.30
CA ASN A 506 20.28 30.63 -6.90
C ASN A 506 21.67 31.31 -6.88
N ARG A 507 21.76 32.60 -6.57
CA ARG A 507 23.03 33.37 -6.56
C ARG A 507 23.70 33.42 -5.18
N ASN A 508 22.99 33.02 -4.14
CA ASN A 508 23.48 32.88 -2.77
C ASN A 508 23.86 31.43 -2.46
#